data_91f5bbd2278a2c078ce24546f457c77e
#
_entry.id   91f5bbd2278a2c078ce24546f457c77e
#
_cell.length_a   1.000
_cell.length_b   1.000
_cell.length_c   1.000
_cell.angle_alpha   90.00
_cell.angle_beta   90.00
_cell.angle_gamma   90.00
#
_symmetry.space_group_name_H-M   'P 1'
#
loop_
_entity.id
_entity.type
_entity.pdbx_description
1 polymer ?
#
loop_
_entity_poly.entity_id
_entity_poly.type
_entity_poly.pdbx_seq_one_letter_code
_entity_poly.pdbx_strand_id
1 'polypeptide(L)'
;MSPSSSETSRPAYDSRRLRAIFDDRAAAFDEVAFLPREIAGRMRERLDYIKVAPLRVLDAACGMGADLPGLRERFAEASVTGVDLSSAMLARAHAAEAADNDASAGWRRFLPATLAKALGARGPQLAQADFSELPFASGAFELLWSNLALHWHVRPDLVFPEWQRVLKVNGLLMFSTFGPDTLRELRAAYREAERTLGLAPVPHTIDFVDMHDLGDMLVESGFEIPVMDQEVLTITYKSPESLLADVTRWGAYPSVRAYAPGRADTQAVRGAVHQALEALRRDDGTIPLTFEVIYGHAWKAVPRTTAEGHGIVRLEDIGRGPKRKL
;
A
#
# COMPACT_ATOMS: atom_id res chain seq x y z
N MET A 1 30.43 -16.32 27.05
CA MET A 1 29.52 -15.21 27.32
C MET A 1 28.56 -15.15 26.11
N SER A 2 27.36 -15.65 26.30
CA SER A 2 26.32 -15.69 25.24
C SER A 2 25.63 -14.34 25.18
N PRO A 3 25.35 -13.78 24.01
CA PRO A 3 24.52 -12.59 23.91
C PRO A 3 23.05 -12.99 24.10
N SER A 4 22.42 -12.50 25.15
CA SER A 4 20.99 -12.56 25.34
C SER A 4 20.35 -11.53 24.42
N SER A 5 19.97 -11.92 23.22
CA SER A 5 19.06 -11.17 22.39
C SER A 5 17.64 -11.42 22.89
N SER A 6 17.05 -10.44 23.55
CA SER A 6 15.61 -10.34 23.69
C SER A 6 15.03 -10.04 22.31
N GLU A 7 14.83 -11.06 21.51
CA GLU A 7 13.91 -10.98 20.38
C GLU A 7 12.51 -10.75 20.95
N THR A 8 12.10 -9.49 21.01
CA THR A 8 10.68 -9.15 21.11
C THR A 8 10.04 -9.73 19.86
N SER A 9 9.36 -10.88 20.03
CA SER A 9 8.68 -11.56 18.93
C SER A 9 7.69 -10.57 18.28
N ARG A 10 8.02 -10.11 17.05
CA ARG A 10 7.06 -9.35 16.25
C ARG A 10 5.81 -10.22 16.12
N PRO A 11 4.60 -9.65 16.27
CA PRO A 11 3.38 -10.43 16.13
C PRO A 11 3.33 -11.05 14.74
N ALA A 12 2.81 -12.26 14.67
CA ALA A 12 2.58 -12.92 13.40
C ALA A 12 1.55 -12.13 12.58
N TYR A 13 1.75 -12.06 11.26
CA TYR A 13 0.75 -11.56 10.34
C TYR A 13 -0.54 -12.39 10.47
N ASP A 14 -1.66 -11.71 10.73
CA ASP A 14 -2.97 -12.34 10.85
C ASP A 14 -3.93 -11.73 9.81
N SER A 15 -3.98 -12.35 8.64
CA SER A 15 -4.83 -11.92 7.53
C SER A 15 -6.32 -11.94 7.87
N ARG A 16 -6.78 -12.89 8.72
CA ARG A 16 -8.19 -12.97 9.14
C ARG A 16 -8.59 -11.75 9.98
N ARG A 17 -7.69 -11.36 10.87
CA ARG A 17 -7.90 -10.18 11.69
C ARG A 17 -7.86 -8.91 10.87
N LEU A 18 -6.89 -8.78 9.97
CA LEU A 18 -6.78 -7.64 9.06
C LEU A 18 -8.02 -7.52 8.18
N ARG A 19 -8.51 -8.64 7.64
CA ARG A 19 -9.75 -8.70 6.90
C ARG A 19 -10.94 -8.19 7.71
N ALA A 20 -11.11 -8.66 8.95
CA ALA A 20 -12.22 -8.23 9.81
C ALA A 20 -12.19 -6.72 10.09
N ILE A 21 -10.97 -6.15 10.25
CA ILE A 21 -10.78 -4.72 10.42
C ILE A 21 -11.26 -3.93 9.21
N PHE A 22 -10.90 -4.35 7.99
CA PHE A 22 -11.30 -3.67 6.78
C PHE A 22 -12.76 -3.92 6.39
N ASP A 23 -13.30 -5.11 6.66
CA ASP A 23 -14.74 -5.39 6.49
C ASP A 23 -15.60 -4.47 7.37
N ASP A 24 -15.23 -4.27 8.64
CA ASP A 24 -15.93 -3.39 9.57
C ASP A 24 -15.88 -1.89 9.14
N ARG A 25 -14.80 -1.48 8.52
CA ARG A 25 -14.58 -0.08 8.13
C ARG A 25 -15.05 0.28 6.74
N ALA A 26 -15.35 -0.69 5.90
CA ALA A 26 -15.68 -0.45 4.51
C ALA A 26 -16.78 0.62 4.34
N ALA A 27 -17.77 0.66 5.24
CA ALA A 27 -18.88 1.61 5.19
C ALA A 27 -18.45 3.08 5.37
N ALA A 28 -17.47 3.34 6.24
CA ALA A 28 -17.01 4.69 6.61
C ALA A 28 -15.68 5.09 5.94
N PHE A 29 -15.06 4.21 5.16
CA PHE A 29 -13.73 4.44 4.62
C PHE A 29 -13.67 5.60 3.63
N ASP A 30 -14.76 5.90 2.92
CA ASP A 30 -14.85 7.04 2.01
C ASP A 30 -14.56 8.38 2.69
N GLU A 31 -14.90 8.51 3.98
CA GLU A 31 -14.70 9.75 4.76
C GLU A 31 -13.21 10.08 4.94
N VAL A 32 -12.35 9.06 4.90
CA VAL A 32 -10.90 9.20 5.08
C VAL A 32 -10.09 8.80 3.84
N ALA A 33 -10.75 8.49 2.74
CA ALA A 33 -10.12 8.08 1.49
C ALA A 33 -9.38 9.22 0.77
N PHE A 34 -9.44 10.46 1.27
CA PHE A 34 -8.75 11.60 0.67
C PHE A 34 -7.22 11.39 0.63
N LEU A 35 -6.63 10.83 1.69
CA LEU A 35 -5.19 10.59 1.75
C LEU A 35 -4.74 9.50 0.75
N PRO A 36 -5.33 8.31 0.70
CA PRO A 36 -5.02 7.34 -0.35
C PRO A 36 -5.21 7.89 -1.77
N ARG A 37 -6.26 8.69 -2.03
CA ARG A 37 -6.51 9.30 -3.35
C ARG A 37 -5.42 10.31 -3.73
N GLU A 38 -4.99 11.15 -2.79
CA GLU A 38 -3.89 12.10 -3.00
C GLU A 38 -2.59 11.35 -3.34
N ILE A 39 -2.26 10.31 -2.56
CA ILE A 39 -1.06 9.51 -2.78
C ILE A 39 -1.12 8.77 -4.12
N ALA A 40 -2.28 8.23 -4.50
CA ALA A 40 -2.47 7.64 -5.81
C ALA A 40 -2.25 8.64 -6.95
N GLY A 41 -2.70 9.90 -6.78
CA GLY A 41 -2.41 11.00 -7.71
C GLY A 41 -0.91 11.19 -7.92
N ARG A 42 -0.17 11.30 -6.82
CA ARG A 42 1.29 11.46 -6.82
C ARG A 42 2.03 10.24 -7.40
N MET A 43 1.52 9.03 -7.17
CA MET A 43 2.04 7.82 -7.82
C MET A 43 1.84 7.88 -9.34
N ARG A 44 0.66 8.32 -9.82
CA ARG A 44 0.39 8.47 -11.26
C ARG A 44 1.31 9.50 -11.92
N GLU A 45 1.57 10.63 -11.26
CA GLU A 45 2.55 11.63 -11.74
C GLU A 45 3.95 11.03 -11.92
N ARG A 46 4.39 10.20 -10.97
CA ARG A 46 5.68 9.48 -11.07
C ARG A 46 5.67 8.48 -12.22
N LEU A 47 4.55 7.81 -12.45
CA LEU A 47 4.38 6.88 -13.57
C LEU A 47 4.45 7.57 -14.94
N ASP A 48 4.21 8.88 -15.03
CA ASP A 48 4.32 9.66 -16.28
C ASP A 48 5.76 9.70 -16.84
N TYR A 49 6.74 9.56 -15.97
CA TYR A 49 8.15 9.50 -16.37
C TYR A 49 8.62 8.09 -16.79
N ILE A 50 7.76 7.08 -16.64
CA ILE A 50 8.09 5.68 -16.93
C ILE A 50 7.35 5.23 -18.20
N LYS A 51 8.12 4.77 -19.19
CA LYS A 51 7.55 4.28 -20.46
C LYS A 51 7.17 2.82 -20.32
N VAL A 52 5.88 2.56 -20.11
CA VAL A 52 5.31 1.21 -20.08
C VAL A 52 4.02 1.16 -20.90
N ALA A 53 3.75 0.01 -21.50
CA ALA A 53 2.52 -0.28 -22.20
C ALA A 53 2.01 -1.68 -21.78
N PRO A 54 1.54 -1.84 -20.54
CA PRO A 54 1.10 -3.13 -20.03
C PRO A 54 -0.22 -3.53 -20.72
N LEU A 55 -0.38 -4.83 -20.95
CA LEU A 55 -1.65 -5.43 -21.38
C LEU A 55 -2.44 -6.01 -20.21
N ARG A 56 -1.78 -6.27 -19.09
CA ARG A 56 -2.39 -6.77 -17.86
C ARG A 56 -1.81 -6.05 -16.66
N VAL A 57 -2.68 -5.39 -15.94
CA VAL A 57 -2.37 -4.59 -14.74
C VAL A 57 -3.02 -5.26 -13.53
N LEU A 58 -2.28 -5.40 -12.46
CA LEU A 58 -2.78 -5.82 -11.15
C LEU A 58 -2.76 -4.63 -10.20
N ASP A 59 -3.88 -4.34 -9.56
CA ASP A 59 -3.96 -3.47 -8.38
C ASP A 59 -4.04 -4.36 -7.14
N ALA A 60 -2.92 -4.47 -6.43
CA ALA A 60 -2.78 -5.33 -5.26
C ALA A 60 -3.17 -4.56 -3.99
N ALA A 61 -4.22 -5.02 -3.31
CA ALA A 61 -4.96 -4.35 -2.25
C ALA A 61 -5.70 -3.10 -2.76
N CYS A 62 -6.57 -3.31 -3.74
CA CYS A 62 -7.30 -2.23 -4.42
C CYS A 62 -8.36 -1.53 -3.54
N GLY A 63 -8.66 -2.05 -2.36
CA GLY A 63 -9.68 -1.50 -1.46
C GLY A 63 -11.03 -1.38 -2.15
N MET A 64 -11.59 -0.17 -2.12
CA MET A 64 -12.85 0.16 -2.81
C MET A 64 -12.67 0.46 -4.31
N GLY A 65 -11.51 0.14 -4.89
CA GLY A 65 -11.26 0.28 -6.31
C GLY A 65 -10.98 1.72 -6.79
N ALA A 66 -10.56 2.62 -5.90
CA ALA A 66 -10.40 4.03 -6.23
C ALA A 66 -9.37 4.30 -7.34
N ASP A 67 -8.36 3.44 -7.49
CA ASP A 67 -7.29 3.59 -8.49
C ASP A 67 -7.65 2.93 -9.84
N LEU A 68 -8.59 1.99 -9.85
CA LEU A 68 -8.95 1.21 -11.04
C LEU A 68 -9.40 2.06 -12.23
N PRO A 69 -10.25 3.11 -12.07
CA PRO A 69 -10.63 3.97 -13.17
C PRO A 69 -9.44 4.68 -13.83
N GLY A 70 -8.54 5.27 -13.02
CA GLY A 70 -7.35 5.96 -13.51
C GLY A 70 -6.36 5.03 -14.22
N LEU A 71 -6.20 3.80 -13.72
CA LEU A 71 -5.36 2.78 -14.38
C LEU A 71 -5.94 2.35 -15.73
N ARG A 72 -7.28 2.20 -15.84
CA ARG A 72 -7.96 1.89 -17.11
C ARG A 72 -7.90 3.03 -18.11
N GLU A 73 -8.07 4.26 -17.64
CA GLU A 73 -7.96 5.44 -18.51
C GLU A 73 -6.55 5.55 -19.09
N ARG A 74 -5.54 5.37 -18.26
CA ARG A 74 -4.14 5.43 -18.67
C ARG A 74 -3.74 4.30 -19.63
N PHE A 75 -4.22 3.09 -19.37
CA PHE A 75 -3.87 1.88 -20.10
C PHE A 75 -5.12 1.29 -20.77
N ALA A 76 -5.68 2.01 -21.74
CA ALA A 76 -6.97 1.67 -22.36
C ALA A 76 -7.01 0.27 -23.00
N GLU A 77 -5.86 -0.25 -23.45
CA GLU A 77 -5.73 -1.59 -24.03
C GLU A 77 -5.53 -2.68 -22.98
N ALA A 78 -5.30 -2.30 -21.72
CA ALA A 78 -5.00 -3.25 -20.66
C ALA A 78 -6.26 -3.85 -20.03
N SER A 79 -6.15 -5.12 -19.62
CA SER A 79 -7.05 -5.70 -18.63
C SER A 79 -6.56 -5.34 -17.25
N VAL A 80 -7.37 -4.64 -16.46
CA VAL A 80 -7.06 -4.26 -15.07
C VAL A 80 -7.75 -5.22 -14.13
N THR A 81 -6.99 -5.80 -13.21
CA THR A 81 -7.46 -6.72 -12.17
C THR A 81 -7.20 -6.07 -10.81
N GLY A 82 -8.22 -6.01 -9.95
CA GLY A 82 -8.08 -5.58 -8.55
C GLY A 82 -8.19 -6.77 -7.62
N VAL A 83 -7.35 -6.82 -6.60
CA VAL A 83 -7.48 -7.78 -5.51
C VAL A 83 -7.51 -7.06 -4.17
N ASP A 84 -8.35 -7.55 -3.26
CA ASP A 84 -8.36 -7.08 -1.87
C ASP A 84 -8.71 -8.23 -0.93
N LEU A 85 -8.22 -8.15 0.29
CA LEU A 85 -8.49 -9.13 1.34
C LEU A 85 -9.94 -9.03 1.85
N SER A 86 -10.50 -7.81 1.87
CA SER A 86 -11.82 -7.50 2.41
C SER A 86 -12.91 -7.68 1.35
N SER A 87 -13.86 -8.57 1.63
CA SER A 87 -15.04 -8.74 0.77
C SER A 87 -15.96 -7.53 0.79
N ALA A 88 -16.01 -6.80 1.90
CA ALA A 88 -16.83 -5.59 2.02
C ALA A 88 -16.23 -4.43 1.19
N MET A 89 -14.90 -4.29 1.15
CA MET A 89 -14.23 -3.33 0.27
C MET A 89 -14.51 -3.64 -1.21
N LEU A 90 -14.38 -4.92 -1.62
CA LEU A 90 -14.67 -5.34 -2.99
C LEU A 90 -16.14 -5.14 -3.37
N ALA A 91 -17.07 -5.36 -2.45
CA ALA A 91 -18.49 -5.07 -2.71
C ALA A 91 -18.72 -3.59 -3.03
N ARG A 92 -18.01 -2.67 -2.37
CA ARG A 92 -18.06 -1.24 -2.68
C ARG A 92 -17.38 -0.93 -4.02
N ALA A 93 -16.26 -1.56 -4.32
CA ALA A 93 -15.61 -1.44 -5.63
C ALA A 93 -16.56 -1.86 -6.76
N HIS A 94 -17.26 -2.98 -6.61
CA HIS A 94 -18.28 -3.43 -7.57
C HIS A 94 -19.45 -2.43 -7.71
N ALA A 95 -19.91 -1.85 -6.61
CA ALA A 95 -20.99 -0.87 -6.63
C ALA A 95 -20.56 0.44 -7.34
N ALA A 96 -19.34 0.91 -7.11
CA ALA A 96 -18.79 2.07 -7.80
C ALA A 96 -18.68 1.84 -9.31
N GLU A 97 -18.19 0.68 -9.73
CA GLU A 97 -18.10 0.27 -11.13
C GLU A 97 -19.49 0.21 -11.82
N ALA A 98 -20.50 -0.33 -11.12
CA ALA A 98 -21.86 -0.38 -11.65
C ALA A 98 -22.42 1.02 -11.87
N ALA A 99 -22.19 1.96 -10.92
CA ALA A 99 -22.64 3.34 -11.05
C ALA A 99 -21.96 4.07 -12.22
N ASP A 100 -20.63 3.87 -12.41
CA ASP A 100 -19.89 4.45 -13.55
C ASP A 100 -20.38 3.90 -14.88
N ASN A 101 -20.68 2.60 -14.95
CA ASN A 101 -21.24 1.98 -16.14
C ASN A 101 -22.63 2.52 -16.46
N ASP A 102 -23.51 2.72 -15.47
CA ASP A 102 -24.85 3.30 -15.66
C ASP A 102 -24.75 4.77 -16.12
N ALA A 103 -23.88 5.57 -15.52
CA ALA A 103 -23.63 6.94 -15.92
C ALA A 103 -23.13 7.03 -17.37
N SER A 104 -22.23 6.11 -17.77
CA SER A 104 -21.70 6.04 -19.13
C SER A 104 -22.65 5.38 -20.14
N ALA A 105 -23.64 4.61 -19.70
CA ALA A 105 -24.61 3.93 -20.56
C ALA A 105 -25.58 4.89 -21.25
N GLY A 106 -25.73 6.12 -20.75
CA GLY A 106 -26.71 7.08 -21.28
C GLY A 106 -26.61 7.36 -22.79
N TRP A 107 -25.41 7.42 -23.37
CA TRP A 107 -25.16 7.58 -24.78
C TRP A 107 -24.97 6.25 -25.52
N ARG A 108 -24.52 5.18 -24.84
CA ARG A 108 -24.31 3.85 -25.43
C ARG A 108 -25.61 3.18 -25.90
N ARG A 109 -26.75 3.51 -25.27
CA ARG A 109 -28.07 3.02 -25.72
C ARG A 109 -28.47 3.48 -27.14
N PHE A 110 -27.77 4.49 -27.67
CA PHE A 110 -27.98 4.97 -29.05
C PHE A 110 -27.05 4.31 -30.07
N LEU A 111 -26.10 3.44 -29.61
CA LEU A 111 -25.21 2.73 -30.50
C LEU A 111 -25.78 1.39 -30.97
N PRO A 112 -25.44 0.94 -32.20
CA PRO A 112 -25.74 -0.42 -32.63
C PRO A 112 -25.20 -1.45 -31.63
N ALA A 113 -25.94 -2.51 -31.37
CA ALA A 113 -25.58 -3.55 -30.36
C ALA A 113 -24.17 -4.14 -30.55
N THR A 114 -23.71 -4.27 -31.79
CA THR A 114 -22.37 -4.72 -32.14
C THR A 114 -21.30 -3.74 -31.71
N LEU A 115 -21.52 -2.44 -31.86
CA LEU A 115 -20.59 -1.38 -31.48
C LEU A 115 -20.64 -1.16 -29.98
N ALA A 116 -21.80 -1.21 -29.34
CA ALA A 116 -21.96 -1.16 -27.89
C ALA A 116 -21.25 -2.33 -27.21
N LYS A 117 -21.27 -3.52 -27.81
CA LYS A 117 -20.55 -4.71 -27.33
C LYS A 117 -19.03 -4.60 -27.53
N ALA A 118 -18.57 -4.00 -28.64
CA ALA A 118 -17.16 -3.76 -28.91
C ALA A 118 -16.58 -2.64 -28.02
N LEU A 119 -17.38 -1.62 -27.69
CA LEU A 119 -17.07 -0.52 -26.78
C LEU A 119 -17.46 -0.82 -25.33
N GLY A 120 -18.04 -2.00 -25.07
CA GLY A 120 -18.31 -2.50 -23.73
C GLY A 120 -17.00 -2.58 -22.96
N ALA A 121 -16.71 -1.52 -22.17
CA ALA A 121 -15.58 -1.53 -21.28
C ALA A 121 -15.65 -2.81 -20.46
N ARG A 122 -14.62 -3.65 -20.56
CA ARG A 122 -14.43 -4.72 -19.60
C ARG A 122 -14.19 -4.02 -18.27
N GLY A 123 -15.19 -4.07 -17.38
CA GLY A 123 -14.99 -3.63 -15.99
C GLY A 123 -13.78 -4.35 -15.40
N PRO A 124 -13.17 -3.84 -14.33
CA PRO A 124 -12.07 -4.51 -13.69
C PRO A 124 -12.52 -5.90 -13.24
N GLN A 125 -11.59 -6.85 -13.33
CA GLN A 125 -11.79 -8.15 -12.71
C GLN A 125 -11.45 -7.97 -11.23
N LEU A 126 -12.40 -8.21 -10.33
CA LEU A 126 -12.18 -8.13 -8.89
C LEU A 126 -12.13 -9.53 -8.29
N ALA A 127 -11.12 -9.78 -7.46
CA ALA A 127 -10.96 -11.05 -6.77
C ALA A 127 -10.60 -10.83 -5.29
N GLN A 128 -11.17 -11.66 -4.41
CA GLN A 128 -10.80 -11.64 -3.01
C GLN A 128 -9.53 -12.46 -2.82
N ALA A 129 -8.43 -11.80 -2.42
CA ALA A 129 -7.15 -12.44 -2.15
C ALA A 129 -6.29 -11.61 -1.20
N ASP A 130 -5.37 -12.28 -0.53
CA ASP A 130 -4.27 -11.63 0.17
C ASP A 130 -3.21 -11.20 -0.85
N PHE A 131 -2.73 -9.95 -0.76
CA PHE A 131 -1.71 -9.45 -1.67
C PHE A 131 -0.34 -10.11 -1.47
N SER A 132 -0.16 -10.82 -0.37
CA SER A 132 1.03 -11.64 -0.08
C SER A 132 0.93 -13.09 -0.59
N GLU A 133 -0.28 -13.53 -1.01
CA GLU A 133 -0.56 -14.87 -1.55
C GLU A 133 -1.56 -14.75 -2.71
N LEU A 134 -1.07 -14.33 -3.87
CA LEU A 134 -1.89 -14.00 -5.02
C LEU A 134 -2.32 -15.26 -5.81
N PRO A 135 -3.61 -15.43 -6.15
CA PRO A 135 -4.12 -16.61 -6.85
C PRO A 135 -3.85 -16.57 -8.37
N PHE A 136 -2.70 -16.09 -8.77
CA PHE A 136 -2.33 -15.95 -10.18
C PHE A 136 -1.08 -16.75 -10.52
N ALA A 137 -0.98 -17.14 -11.78
CA ALA A 137 0.20 -17.80 -12.31
C ALA A 137 1.42 -16.86 -12.30
N SER A 138 2.62 -17.41 -12.26
CA SER A 138 3.86 -16.65 -12.44
C SER A 138 3.85 -15.93 -13.78
N GLY A 139 4.29 -14.66 -13.78
CA GLY A 139 4.36 -13.85 -14.99
C GLY A 139 2.98 -13.48 -15.57
N ALA A 140 1.97 -13.37 -14.73
CA ALA A 140 0.63 -13.03 -15.17
C ALA A 140 0.47 -11.55 -15.58
N PHE A 141 1.24 -10.63 -15.02
CA PHE A 141 1.04 -9.18 -15.17
C PHE A 141 2.29 -8.47 -15.68
N GLU A 142 2.12 -7.37 -16.42
CA GLU A 142 3.19 -6.48 -16.87
C GLU A 142 3.37 -5.27 -15.93
N LEU A 143 2.32 -4.90 -15.17
CA LEU A 143 2.35 -3.86 -14.14
C LEU A 143 1.66 -4.36 -12.89
N LEU A 144 2.32 -4.23 -11.75
CA LEU A 144 1.71 -4.35 -10.43
C LEU A 144 1.73 -2.98 -9.75
N TRP A 145 0.55 -2.53 -9.40
CA TRP A 145 0.28 -1.32 -8.64
C TRP A 145 -0.17 -1.68 -7.23
N SER A 146 0.32 -0.97 -6.21
CA SER A 146 -0.14 -1.15 -4.83
C SER A 146 -0.04 0.17 -4.07
N ASN A 147 -1.16 0.74 -3.69
CA ASN A 147 -1.21 2.04 -3.04
C ASN A 147 -1.53 1.89 -1.55
N LEU A 148 -0.60 2.31 -0.69
CA LEU A 148 -0.74 2.32 0.78
C LEU A 148 -1.21 0.98 1.38
N ALA A 149 -0.66 -0.13 0.91
CA ALA A 149 -1.03 -1.46 1.39
C ALA A 149 0.11 -2.18 2.14
N LEU A 150 1.35 -2.04 1.67
CA LEU A 150 2.49 -2.85 2.11
C LEU A 150 2.73 -2.79 3.62
N HIS A 151 2.52 -1.65 4.26
CA HIS A 151 2.71 -1.46 5.71
C HIS A 151 1.74 -2.28 6.59
N TRP A 152 0.69 -2.83 6.01
CA TRP A 152 -0.22 -3.73 6.73
C TRP A 152 0.36 -5.14 6.91
N HIS A 153 1.39 -5.49 6.16
CA HIS A 153 2.08 -6.75 6.31
C HIS A 153 3.34 -6.56 7.17
N VAL A 154 3.42 -7.31 8.28
CA VAL A 154 4.53 -7.20 9.26
C VAL A 154 5.89 -7.66 8.70
N ARG A 155 5.91 -8.34 7.55
CA ARG A 155 7.08 -8.88 6.86
C ARG A 155 7.01 -8.53 5.36
N PRO A 156 7.34 -7.28 4.97
CA PRO A 156 7.36 -6.89 3.54
C PRO A 156 8.31 -7.74 2.70
N ASP A 157 9.39 -8.23 3.30
CA ASP A 157 10.34 -9.15 2.70
C ASP A 157 9.72 -10.48 2.20
N LEU A 158 8.56 -10.87 2.73
CA LEU A 158 7.79 -12.02 2.23
C LEU A 158 6.80 -11.63 1.11
N VAL A 159 6.43 -10.36 1.02
CA VAL A 159 5.50 -9.84 0.00
C VAL A 159 6.18 -9.64 -1.34
N PHE A 160 7.37 -9.04 -1.35
CA PHE A 160 8.09 -8.74 -2.60
C PHE A 160 8.38 -9.97 -3.47
N PRO A 161 8.77 -11.15 -2.94
CA PRO A 161 8.91 -12.37 -3.75
C PRO A 161 7.61 -12.78 -4.45
N GLU A 162 6.46 -12.59 -3.81
CA GLU A 162 5.16 -12.91 -4.40
C GLU A 162 4.79 -11.92 -5.51
N TRP A 163 5.01 -10.63 -5.30
CA TRP A 163 4.82 -9.62 -6.32
C TRP A 163 5.76 -9.83 -7.52
N GLN A 164 7.02 -10.19 -7.24
CA GLN A 164 7.99 -10.57 -8.26
C GLN A 164 7.52 -11.80 -9.04
N ARG A 165 6.97 -12.81 -8.37
CA ARG A 165 6.49 -14.05 -8.99
C ARG A 165 5.41 -13.76 -10.03
N VAL A 166 4.39 -12.94 -9.68
CA VAL A 166 3.25 -12.68 -10.58
C VAL A 166 3.57 -11.69 -11.70
N LEU A 167 4.63 -10.89 -11.57
CA LEU A 167 5.11 -10.03 -12.63
C LEU A 167 5.82 -10.84 -13.74
N LYS A 168 5.64 -10.40 -14.98
CA LYS A 168 6.47 -10.85 -16.12
C LYS A 168 7.89 -10.33 -15.98
N VAL A 169 8.81 -10.99 -16.62
CA VAL A 169 10.16 -10.45 -16.85
C VAL A 169 10.05 -9.08 -17.54
N ASN A 170 10.78 -8.10 -17.05
CA ASN A 170 10.68 -6.68 -17.40
C ASN A 170 9.30 -6.06 -17.05
N GLY A 171 8.51 -6.69 -16.20
CA GLY A 171 7.32 -6.08 -15.62
C GLY A 171 7.68 -5.07 -14.56
N LEU A 172 6.86 -4.04 -14.43
CA LEU A 172 7.03 -2.94 -13.49
C LEU A 172 6.25 -3.21 -12.21
N LEU A 173 6.93 -3.12 -11.08
CA LEU A 173 6.32 -2.90 -9.76
C LEU A 173 6.27 -1.41 -9.48
N MET A 174 5.12 -0.92 -9.00
CA MET A 174 4.96 0.44 -8.50
C MET A 174 4.10 0.43 -7.24
N PHE A 175 4.61 0.99 -6.14
CA PHE A 175 3.91 0.97 -4.87
C PHE A 175 4.14 2.22 -4.04
N SER A 176 3.23 2.45 -3.08
CA SER A 176 3.43 3.37 -1.97
C SER A 176 3.21 2.68 -0.63
N THR A 177 3.86 3.19 0.39
CA THR A 177 3.71 2.73 1.77
C THR A 177 4.03 3.87 2.73
N PHE A 178 3.74 3.66 4.01
CA PHE A 178 4.15 4.61 5.03
C PHE A 178 5.53 4.29 5.57
N GLY A 179 6.28 5.37 5.89
CA GLY A 179 7.59 5.33 6.51
C GLY A 179 7.57 5.62 8.02
N PRO A 180 8.75 5.52 8.68
CA PRO A 180 8.90 5.57 10.14
C PRO A 180 8.39 6.84 10.81
N ASP A 181 8.39 7.99 10.13
CA ASP A 181 7.92 9.26 10.70
C ASP A 181 6.38 9.41 10.69
N THR A 182 5.66 8.45 10.08
CA THR A 182 4.19 8.47 10.07
C THR A 182 3.62 8.42 11.48
N LEU A 183 2.65 9.32 11.78
CA LEU A 183 1.98 9.43 13.08
C LEU A 183 2.92 9.74 14.26
N ARG A 184 4.06 10.38 14.03
CA ARG A 184 5.05 10.67 15.09
C ARG A 184 4.48 11.50 16.23
N GLU A 185 3.57 12.43 15.95
CA GLU A 185 2.88 13.27 16.95
C GLU A 185 1.98 12.41 17.85
N LEU A 186 1.24 11.48 17.25
CA LEU A 186 0.38 10.56 17.99
C LEU A 186 1.19 9.61 18.87
N ARG A 187 2.29 9.06 18.33
CA ARG A 187 3.20 8.22 19.14
C ARG A 187 3.82 8.97 20.29
N ALA A 188 4.18 10.24 20.08
CA ALA A 188 4.69 11.11 21.14
C ALA A 188 3.63 11.38 22.21
N ALA A 189 2.38 11.65 21.80
CA ALA A 189 1.27 11.88 22.72
C ALA A 189 0.96 10.65 23.59
N TYR A 190 1.02 9.44 23.03
CA TYR A 190 0.86 8.21 23.81
C TYR A 190 1.99 8.00 24.81
N ARG A 191 3.25 8.19 24.39
CA ARG A 191 4.41 8.08 25.30
C ARG A 191 4.31 9.07 26.46
N GLU A 192 3.86 10.30 26.18
CA GLU A 192 3.68 11.32 27.22
C GLU A 192 2.54 10.95 28.17
N ALA A 193 1.44 10.43 27.66
CA ALA A 193 0.33 9.95 28.48
C ALA A 193 0.75 8.78 29.39
N GLU A 194 1.49 7.82 28.89
CA GLU A 194 2.03 6.70 29.66
C GLU A 194 2.98 7.18 30.76
N ARG A 195 3.88 8.10 30.42
CA ARG A 195 4.82 8.70 31.37
C ARG A 195 4.09 9.42 32.51
N THR A 196 3.07 10.21 32.18
CA THR A 196 2.27 10.98 33.14
C THR A 196 1.47 10.08 34.06
N LEU A 197 0.97 8.96 33.56
CA LEU A 197 0.17 7.99 34.32
C LEU A 197 1.01 6.89 35.01
N GLY A 198 2.34 6.92 34.87
CA GLY A 198 3.23 5.89 35.44
C GLY A 198 3.03 4.51 34.81
N LEU A 199 2.61 4.44 33.55
CA LEU A 199 2.38 3.19 32.82
C LEU A 199 3.65 2.76 32.09
N ALA A 200 3.83 1.44 31.93
CA ALA A 200 4.87 0.91 31.08
C ALA A 200 4.57 1.24 29.61
N PRO A 201 5.59 1.67 28.81
CA PRO A 201 5.40 1.98 27.40
C PRO A 201 5.01 0.74 26.61
N VAL A 202 4.08 0.91 25.66
CA VAL A 202 3.63 -0.12 24.72
C VAL A 202 3.57 0.45 23.29
N PRO A 203 3.70 -0.40 22.24
CA PRO A 203 3.50 0.05 20.87
C PRO A 203 2.07 0.52 20.64
N HIS A 204 1.90 1.72 20.06
CA HIS A 204 0.59 2.32 19.76
C HIS A 204 0.30 2.44 18.26
N THR A 205 1.23 2.08 17.42
CA THR A 205 1.10 2.04 15.96
C THR A 205 1.80 0.78 15.44
N ILE A 206 1.51 0.42 14.21
CA ILE A 206 2.34 -0.57 13.50
C ILE A 206 3.76 -0.04 13.32
N ASP A 207 4.72 -0.94 13.19
CA ASP A 207 6.09 -0.59 12.82
C ASP A 207 6.15 -0.35 11.32
N PHE A 208 6.64 0.81 10.91
CA PHE A 208 6.87 1.15 9.52
C PHE A 208 8.32 0.86 9.14
N VAL A 209 8.55 0.39 7.91
CA VAL A 209 9.87 0.05 7.40
C VAL A 209 10.48 1.28 6.73
N ASP A 210 11.79 1.48 6.95
CA ASP A 210 12.56 2.55 6.33
C ASP A 210 12.70 2.36 4.80
N MET A 211 12.87 3.47 4.09
CA MET A 211 13.02 3.48 2.64
C MET A 211 14.24 2.67 2.15
N HIS A 212 15.35 2.71 2.87
CA HIS A 212 16.56 1.97 2.48
C HIS A 212 16.37 0.47 2.66
N ASP A 213 15.76 0.05 3.78
CA ASP A 213 15.45 -1.36 4.04
C ASP A 213 14.49 -1.92 2.97
N LEU A 214 13.48 -1.13 2.56
CA LEU A 214 12.58 -1.52 1.46
C LEU A 214 13.33 -1.67 0.14
N GLY A 215 14.28 -0.76 -0.14
CA GLY A 215 15.14 -0.84 -1.32
C GLY A 215 15.99 -2.11 -1.35
N ASP A 216 16.60 -2.46 -0.23
CA ASP A 216 17.40 -3.67 -0.07
C ASP A 216 16.54 -4.94 -0.24
N MET A 217 15.35 -4.98 0.39
CA MET A 217 14.39 -6.09 0.23
C MET A 217 13.95 -6.29 -1.22
N LEU A 218 13.80 -5.21 -2.00
CA LEU A 218 13.50 -5.29 -3.44
C LEU A 218 14.63 -5.99 -4.19
N VAL A 219 15.88 -5.58 -3.96
CA VAL A 219 17.06 -6.19 -4.61
C VAL A 219 17.18 -7.66 -4.22
N GLU A 220 17.05 -8.00 -2.95
CA GLU A 220 17.09 -9.36 -2.45
C GLU A 220 15.99 -10.25 -3.04
N SER A 221 14.82 -9.65 -3.32
CA SER A 221 13.69 -10.33 -3.96
C SER A 221 13.84 -10.49 -5.48
N GLY A 222 14.96 -10.04 -6.07
CA GLY A 222 15.24 -10.19 -7.50
C GLY A 222 14.62 -9.12 -8.39
N PHE A 223 14.33 -7.96 -7.84
CA PHE A 223 14.05 -6.75 -8.63
C PHE A 223 15.34 -6.05 -9.03
N GLU A 224 15.31 -5.36 -10.15
CA GLU A 224 16.40 -4.53 -10.66
C GLU A 224 16.00 -3.06 -10.68
N ILE A 225 17.00 -2.18 -10.55
CA ILE A 225 16.86 -0.73 -10.67
C ILE A 225 15.77 -0.19 -9.75
N PRO A 226 15.79 -0.51 -8.44
CA PRO A 226 14.84 0.08 -7.52
C PRO A 226 15.07 1.59 -7.44
N VAL A 227 14.01 2.35 -7.61
CA VAL A 227 13.99 3.80 -7.38
C VAL A 227 13.04 4.06 -6.25
N MET A 228 13.55 4.65 -5.20
CA MET A 228 12.82 4.98 -3.99
C MET A 228 12.79 6.49 -3.82
N ASP A 229 11.65 7.01 -3.42
CA ASP A 229 11.43 8.42 -3.14
C ASP A 229 10.57 8.53 -1.88
N GLN A 230 10.72 9.61 -1.13
CA GLN A 230 9.90 9.85 0.06
C GLN A 230 9.48 11.30 0.15
N GLU A 231 8.32 11.52 0.72
CA GLU A 231 7.84 12.85 1.06
C GLU A 231 7.11 12.85 2.39
N VAL A 232 7.10 14.00 3.03
CA VAL A 232 6.41 14.20 4.30
C VAL A 232 5.17 15.06 4.05
N LEU A 233 4.00 14.49 4.33
CA LEU A 233 2.72 15.17 4.29
C LEU A 233 2.29 15.52 5.71
N THR A 234 1.74 16.72 5.90
CA THR A 234 1.16 17.12 7.18
C THR A 234 -0.32 17.38 7.00
N ILE A 235 -1.15 16.60 7.68
CA ILE A 235 -2.58 16.88 7.82
C ILE A 235 -2.79 17.67 9.09
N THR A 236 -3.65 18.66 9.05
CA THR A 236 -3.95 19.53 10.21
C THR A 236 -5.37 19.34 10.69
N TYR A 237 -5.56 19.30 12.00
CA TYR A 237 -6.83 19.07 12.66
C TYR A 237 -7.20 20.25 13.57
N LYS A 238 -8.50 20.47 13.72
CA LYS A 238 -9.01 21.51 14.63
C LYS A 238 -9.12 21.01 16.07
N SER A 239 -9.18 19.70 16.26
CA SER A 239 -9.27 19.12 17.60
C SER A 239 -8.64 17.71 17.66
N PRO A 240 -8.19 17.27 18.85
CA PRO A 240 -7.71 15.90 19.06
C PRO A 240 -8.75 14.84 18.73
N GLU A 241 -10.04 15.12 18.97
CA GLU A 241 -11.12 14.16 18.68
C GLU A 241 -11.22 13.86 17.19
N SER A 242 -11.16 14.91 16.34
CA SER A 242 -11.21 14.72 14.88
C SER A 242 -9.99 13.98 14.37
N LEU A 243 -8.80 14.28 14.91
CA LEU A 243 -7.57 13.55 14.62
C LEU A 243 -7.70 12.06 14.97
N LEU A 244 -8.11 11.74 16.20
CA LEU A 244 -8.23 10.37 16.69
C LEU A 244 -9.32 9.59 15.94
N ALA A 245 -10.41 10.26 15.55
CA ALA A 245 -11.47 9.67 14.75
C ALA A 245 -10.95 9.21 13.39
N ASP A 246 -10.22 10.06 12.66
CA ASP A 246 -9.66 9.74 11.36
C ASP A 246 -8.60 8.63 11.44
N VAL A 247 -7.68 8.71 12.41
CA VAL A 247 -6.68 7.65 12.65
C VAL A 247 -7.36 6.30 12.91
N THR A 248 -8.48 6.29 13.64
CA THR A 248 -9.27 5.08 13.89
C THR A 248 -9.90 4.57 12.59
N ARG A 249 -10.45 5.45 11.75
CA ARG A 249 -11.05 5.07 10.45
C ARG A 249 -10.02 4.54 9.47
N TRP A 250 -8.81 5.11 9.42
CA TRP A 250 -7.72 4.58 8.58
C TRP A 250 -7.21 3.21 9.02
N GLY A 251 -7.46 2.81 10.26
CA GLY A 251 -7.01 1.53 10.74
C GLY A 251 -5.64 1.53 11.41
N ALA A 252 -4.93 2.62 11.42
CA ALA A 252 -3.62 2.70 12.07
C ALA A 252 -3.67 2.48 13.59
N TYR A 253 -4.84 2.67 14.20
CA TYR A 253 -5.06 2.61 15.64
C TYR A 253 -5.37 1.22 16.22
N PRO A 254 -5.97 0.23 15.55
CA PRO A 254 -6.32 -1.04 16.18
C PRO A 254 -5.14 -1.97 16.43
N SER A 255 -3.97 -1.67 15.91
CA SER A 255 -2.76 -2.37 16.31
C SER A 255 -2.58 -2.29 17.84
N VAL A 256 -3.00 -1.20 18.48
CA VAL A 256 -2.95 -1.02 19.95
C VAL A 256 -3.75 -2.07 20.69
N ARG A 257 -5.00 -2.36 20.27
CA ARG A 257 -5.78 -3.45 20.85
C ARG A 257 -5.20 -4.83 20.59
N ALA A 258 -4.46 -4.95 19.47
CA ALA A 258 -3.80 -6.19 19.11
C ALA A 258 -2.60 -6.51 19.98
N TYR A 259 -1.81 -5.49 20.32
CA TYR A 259 -0.55 -5.65 21.04
C TYR A 259 -0.69 -5.55 22.56
N ALA A 260 -1.71 -4.87 23.05
CA ALA A 260 -1.93 -4.70 24.48
C ALA A 260 -3.45 -4.75 24.85
N PRO A 261 -4.10 -5.92 24.77
CA PRO A 261 -5.49 -6.02 25.15
C PRO A 261 -5.67 -5.62 26.63
N GLY A 262 -6.52 -4.62 26.86
CA GLY A 262 -6.96 -4.22 28.20
C GLY A 262 -6.24 -3.05 28.86
N ARG A 263 -5.09 -2.56 28.32
CA ARG A 263 -4.34 -1.44 28.92
C ARG A 263 -4.52 -0.08 28.24
N ALA A 264 -4.72 -0.05 26.94
CA ALA A 264 -4.54 1.17 26.16
C ALA A 264 -5.77 2.09 26.05
N ASP A 265 -6.94 1.66 26.53
CA ASP A 265 -8.19 2.37 26.25
C ASP A 265 -8.96 2.77 27.53
N THR A 266 -8.24 3.09 28.60
CA THR A 266 -8.90 3.66 29.78
C THR A 266 -9.23 5.13 29.54
N GLN A 267 -10.28 5.63 30.23
CA GLN A 267 -10.64 7.06 30.16
C GLN A 267 -9.44 7.97 30.56
N ALA A 268 -8.63 7.52 31.52
CA ALA A 268 -7.43 8.25 31.95
C ALA A 268 -6.40 8.36 30.83
N VAL A 269 -6.11 7.27 30.08
CA VAL A 269 -5.17 7.30 28.95
C VAL A 269 -5.72 8.18 27.84
N ARG A 270 -7.01 8.03 27.48
CA ARG A 270 -7.63 8.89 26.46
C ARG A 270 -7.54 10.37 26.83
N GLY A 271 -7.83 10.71 28.08
CA GLY A 271 -7.71 12.11 28.55
C GLY A 271 -6.29 12.65 28.50
N ALA A 272 -5.29 11.84 28.90
CA ALA A 272 -3.89 12.23 28.84
C ALA A 272 -3.38 12.37 27.39
N VAL A 273 -3.74 11.47 26.48
CA VAL A 273 -3.44 11.56 25.05
C VAL A 273 -4.05 12.81 24.43
N HIS A 274 -5.31 13.09 24.77
CA HIS A 274 -5.99 14.30 24.32
C HIS A 274 -5.24 15.57 24.77
N GLN A 275 -4.83 15.66 26.03
CA GLN A 275 -4.06 16.79 26.54
C GLN A 275 -2.70 16.91 25.84
N ALA A 276 -2.02 15.79 25.59
CA ALA A 276 -0.73 15.79 24.91
C ALA A 276 -0.85 16.23 23.43
N LEU A 277 -1.91 15.80 22.72
CA LEU A 277 -2.21 16.28 21.37
C LEU A 277 -2.59 17.76 21.35
N GLU A 278 -3.37 18.23 22.32
CA GLU A 278 -3.74 19.65 22.45
C GLU A 278 -2.52 20.53 22.66
N ALA A 279 -1.52 20.05 23.40
CA ALA A 279 -0.25 20.76 23.60
C ALA A 279 0.58 20.94 22.32
N LEU A 280 0.27 20.22 21.25
CA LEU A 280 0.91 20.38 19.93
C LEU A 280 0.22 21.43 19.06
N ARG A 281 -0.84 22.09 19.57
CA ARG A 281 -1.58 23.11 18.83
C ARG A 281 -0.65 24.24 18.42
N ARG A 282 -0.69 24.58 17.14
CA ARG A 282 0.09 25.67 16.53
C ARG A 282 -0.61 27.02 16.72
N ASP A 283 0.10 28.10 16.41
CA ASP A 283 -0.42 29.46 16.48
C ASP A 283 -1.62 29.72 15.56
N ASP A 284 -1.74 28.95 14.47
CA ASP A 284 -2.88 28.97 13.55
C ASP A 284 -4.12 28.21 14.07
N GLY A 285 -4.05 27.67 15.28
CA GLY A 285 -5.12 26.94 15.94
C GLY A 285 -5.25 25.48 15.47
N THR A 286 -4.29 24.95 14.71
CA THR A 286 -4.34 23.57 14.20
C THR A 286 -3.39 22.63 14.95
N ILE A 287 -3.73 21.33 14.93
CA ILE A 287 -2.89 20.25 15.46
C ILE A 287 -2.35 19.48 14.27
N PRO A 288 -1.02 19.36 14.10
CA PRO A 288 -0.43 18.63 12.97
C PRO A 288 -0.43 17.12 13.20
N LEU A 289 -0.54 16.37 12.10
CA LEU A 289 -0.30 14.93 12.06
C LEU A 289 0.52 14.62 10.82
N THR A 290 1.67 14.01 11.04
CA THR A 290 2.64 13.71 9.98
C THR A 290 2.40 12.35 9.36
N PHE A 291 2.53 12.29 8.04
CA PHE A 291 2.60 11.07 7.24
C PHE A 291 3.86 11.13 6.39
N GLU A 292 4.77 10.22 6.62
CA GLU A 292 5.88 9.96 5.73
C GLU A 292 5.41 8.94 4.70
N VAL A 293 5.45 9.31 3.44
CA VAL A 293 5.03 8.43 2.33
C VAL A 293 6.25 8.04 1.53
N ILE A 294 6.46 6.76 1.39
CA ILE A 294 7.51 6.17 0.58
C ILE A 294 6.88 5.68 -0.71
N TYR A 295 7.46 6.08 -1.84
CA TYR A 295 7.12 5.60 -3.18
C TYR A 295 8.26 4.74 -3.69
N GLY A 296 7.92 3.57 -4.21
CA GLY A 296 8.90 2.68 -4.81
C GLY A 296 8.47 2.18 -6.17
N HIS A 297 9.43 2.07 -7.09
CA HIS A 297 9.25 1.28 -8.29
C HIS A 297 10.50 0.49 -8.62
N ALA A 298 10.31 -0.66 -9.24
CA ALA A 298 11.39 -1.55 -9.65
C ALA A 298 10.93 -2.46 -10.79
N TRP A 299 11.89 -3.02 -11.51
CA TRP A 299 11.62 -3.91 -12.62
C TRP A 299 11.93 -5.35 -12.23
N LYS A 300 11.09 -6.30 -12.65
CA LYS A 300 11.43 -7.70 -12.50
C LYS A 300 12.62 -8.04 -13.40
N ALA A 301 13.70 -8.46 -12.77
CA ALA A 301 14.93 -8.84 -13.44
C ALA A 301 14.72 -9.97 -14.46
N VAL A 302 15.51 -9.94 -15.50
CA VAL A 302 15.67 -11.11 -16.37
C VAL A 302 16.48 -12.16 -15.61
N PRO A 303 16.01 -13.40 -15.51
CA PRO A 303 16.76 -14.46 -14.84
C PRO A 303 18.19 -14.58 -15.40
N ARG A 304 19.16 -14.60 -14.51
CA ARG A 304 20.58 -14.82 -14.86
C ARG A 304 21.02 -16.26 -14.68
N THR A 305 20.15 -17.08 -14.06
CA THR A 305 20.37 -18.51 -13.88
C THR A 305 19.12 -19.30 -14.28
N THR A 306 19.31 -20.53 -14.74
CA THR A 306 18.20 -21.49 -14.94
C THR A 306 17.64 -21.97 -13.61
N ALA A 307 16.51 -22.66 -13.63
CA ALA A 307 15.93 -23.30 -12.43
C ALA A 307 16.89 -24.28 -11.75
N GLU A 308 17.81 -24.90 -12.50
CA GLU A 308 18.84 -25.81 -12.01
C GLU A 308 20.11 -25.10 -11.52
N GLY A 309 20.13 -23.74 -11.51
CA GLY A 309 21.25 -22.94 -11.02
C GLY A 309 22.37 -22.69 -12.04
N HIS A 310 22.20 -23.06 -13.29
CA HIS A 310 23.20 -22.79 -14.34
C HIS A 310 23.12 -21.34 -14.82
N GLY A 311 24.25 -20.68 -14.98
CA GLY A 311 24.34 -19.30 -15.50
C GLY A 311 23.81 -19.20 -16.93
N ILE A 312 22.89 -18.26 -17.18
CA ILE A 312 22.39 -17.94 -18.51
C ILE A 312 23.31 -16.91 -19.13
N VAL A 313 24.04 -17.29 -20.19
CA VAL A 313 24.84 -16.38 -21.01
C VAL A 313 24.04 -16.05 -22.27
N ARG A 314 23.73 -14.79 -22.48
CA ARG A 314 22.98 -14.35 -23.66
C ARG A 314 23.94 -14.12 -24.84
N LEU A 315 23.48 -14.44 -26.04
CA LEU A 315 24.25 -14.19 -27.26
C LEU A 315 24.63 -12.70 -27.43
N GLU A 316 23.80 -11.80 -26.92
CA GLU A 316 24.02 -10.34 -26.92
C GLU A 316 25.20 -9.90 -26.03
N ASP A 317 25.53 -10.69 -25.01
CA ASP A 317 26.63 -10.48 -24.07
C ASP A 317 27.96 -11.08 -24.58
N ILE A 318 27.86 -11.99 -25.55
CA ILE A 318 29.02 -12.63 -26.16
C ILE A 318 29.60 -11.68 -27.22
N GLY A 319 30.62 -10.93 -26.86
CA GLY A 319 31.31 -10.01 -27.78
C GLY A 319 31.53 -8.60 -27.27
N ARG A 320 30.96 -8.26 -26.13
CA ARG A 320 31.26 -7.01 -25.38
C ARG A 320 32.40 -7.23 -24.39
N GLY A 321 33.55 -7.69 -24.86
CA GLY A 321 34.79 -7.64 -24.07
C GLY A 321 35.07 -6.20 -23.62
N PRO A 322 35.72 -5.98 -22.43
CA PRO A 322 36.03 -4.65 -21.96
C PRO A 322 36.86 -3.91 -23.03
N LYS A 323 36.34 -2.80 -23.51
CA LYS A 323 37.14 -1.90 -24.38
C LYS A 323 38.38 -1.50 -23.61
N ARG A 324 39.55 -2.08 -23.96
CA ARG A 324 40.84 -1.60 -23.51
C ARG A 324 40.92 -0.13 -23.95
N LYS A 325 40.97 0.77 -22.98
CA LYS A 325 41.40 2.15 -23.22
C LYS A 325 42.91 2.05 -23.61
N LEU A 326 43.23 2.45 -24.86
CA LEU A 326 44.56 2.82 -25.29
C LEU A 326 44.91 4.17 -24.68
#